data_06d423a2365b16ffbee992b53c69d141
#
_entry.id   06d423a2365b16ffbee992b53c69d141
#
_cell.length_a   1.000
_cell.length_b   1.000
_cell.length_c   1.000
_cell.angle_alpha   90.00
_cell.angle_beta   90.00
_cell.angle_gamma   90.00
#
_symmetry.space_group_name_H-M   'P 1'
#
loop_
_entity.id
_entity.type
_entity.pdbx_description
1 polymer ?
#
loop_
_entity_poly.entity_id
_entity_poly.type
_entity_poly.pdbx_seq_one_letter_code
_entity_poly.pdbx_strand_id
1 'polypeptide(L)'
;MRNCASGMQALDSAMANIQLGRAQLVLAGGVDALSRAPLLYSDPMVRWFAGWMGARTLGQKLAMVKRFRPGYLAPVIGIMKGLTDPIAGQLMGQTSENLAWEFGITRSEMDAFAVESHRRVAAAQDAGHFADEIVPLVDKDGTVYGLDDGLRRDASMDGLARLKPFFDKKYGRVTPGNSSQITDGASWLVLAGADAVERFGLQPLGRIVDSQWAGLEPERMGLGPVHAATPILKRHGLGLADIDLWEINEAFAAQAIACLRAWQDDAYCRTR
;
A
#
# COMPACT_ATOMS: atom_id res chain seq x y z
N MET A 1 13.20 0.78 -3.04
CA MET A 1 11.85 0.24 -2.82
C MET A 1 11.39 0.62 -1.43
N ARG A 2 10.15 1.06 -1.26
CA ARG A 2 9.54 1.49 0.01
C ARG A 2 8.14 0.89 0.18
N ASN A 3 7.97 -0.36 -0.18
CA ASN A 3 6.70 -1.09 -0.14
C ASN A 3 5.56 -0.26 -0.78
N CYS A 4 4.45 -0.01 -0.10
CA CYS A 4 3.31 0.75 -0.64
C CYS A 4 3.66 2.19 -1.06
N ALA A 5 4.74 2.79 -0.53
CA ALA A 5 5.21 4.12 -0.92
C ALA A 5 6.24 4.11 -2.08
N SER A 6 6.44 2.97 -2.76
CA SER A 6 7.45 2.88 -3.84
C SER A 6 7.12 3.75 -5.04
N GLY A 7 5.84 3.94 -5.38
CA GLY A 7 5.41 4.89 -6.42
C GLY A 7 5.81 6.32 -6.08
N MET A 8 5.55 6.76 -4.84
CA MET A 8 5.99 8.08 -4.36
C MET A 8 7.51 8.22 -4.36
N GLN A 9 8.25 7.15 -4.02
CA GLN A 9 9.72 7.16 -4.13
C GLN A 9 10.20 7.27 -5.58
N ALA A 10 9.49 6.67 -6.53
CA ALA A 10 9.83 6.81 -7.94
C ALA A 10 9.68 8.27 -8.41
N LEU A 11 8.59 8.95 -7.99
CA LEU A 11 8.39 10.38 -8.27
C LEU A 11 9.46 11.25 -7.62
N ASP A 12 9.77 11.04 -6.35
CA ASP A 12 10.83 11.75 -5.62
C ASP A 12 12.20 11.60 -6.31
N SER A 13 12.54 10.38 -6.71
CA SER A 13 13.78 10.10 -7.42
C SER A 13 13.82 10.73 -8.81
N ALA A 14 12.70 10.76 -9.53
CA ALA A 14 12.57 11.41 -10.82
C ALA A 14 12.71 12.93 -10.69
N MET A 15 12.04 13.54 -9.71
CA MET A 15 12.17 14.95 -9.39
C MET A 15 13.63 15.32 -9.09
N ALA A 16 14.31 14.56 -8.22
CA ALA A 16 15.71 14.80 -7.90
C ALA A 16 16.63 14.70 -9.14
N ASN A 17 16.39 13.75 -10.04
CA ASN A 17 17.17 13.64 -11.28
C ASN A 17 16.95 14.84 -12.21
N ILE A 18 15.74 15.37 -12.30
CA ILE A 18 15.43 16.57 -13.09
C ILE A 18 16.10 17.79 -12.44
N GLN A 19 15.99 17.98 -11.13
CA GLN A 19 16.60 19.09 -10.40
C GLN A 19 18.14 19.11 -10.51
N LEU A 20 18.76 17.93 -10.55
CA LEU A 20 20.20 17.77 -10.72
C LEU A 20 20.66 17.86 -12.19
N GLY A 21 19.77 18.15 -13.14
CA GLY A 21 20.08 18.24 -14.57
C GLY A 21 20.45 16.91 -15.22
N ARG A 22 20.18 15.76 -14.57
CA ARG A 22 20.49 14.42 -15.09
C ARG A 22 19.47 13.95 -16.12
N ALA A 23 18.25 14.49 -16.05
CA ALA A 23 17.15 14.21 -16.97
C ALA A 23 16.29 15.47 -17.13
N GLN A 24 15.64 15.60 -18.29
CA GLN A 24 14.68 16.68 -18.55
C GLN A 24 13.24 16.20 -18.51
N LEU A 25 13.02 14.94 -18.86
CA LEU A 25 11.73 14.26 -18.91
C LEU A 25 11.90 12.86 -18.36
N VAL A 26 11.02 12.42 -17.45
CA VAL A 26 11.08 11.11 -16.81
C VAL A 26 9.69 10.52 -16.71
N LEU A 27 9.54 9.26 -17.15
CA LEU A 27 8.37 8.44 -16.85
C LEU A 27 8.62 7.73 -15.52
N ALA A 28 7.81 8.00 -14.52
CA ALA A 28 7.95 7.46 -13.18
C ALA A 28 6.63 6.85 -12.67
N GLY A 29 6.72 5.71 -12.02
CA GLY A 29 5.55 5.00 -11.50
C GLY A 29 5.92 3.64 -10.97
N GLY A 30 4.94 2.74 -10.92
CA GLY A 30 5.10 1.39 -10.45
C GLY A 30 3.99 0.47 -10.91
N VAL A 31 4.26 -0.82 -10.79
CA VAL A 31 3.31 -1.90 -11.08
C VAL A 31 3.42 -2.95 -9.98
N ASP A 32 2.28 -3.45 -9.53
CA ASP A 32 2.15 -4.59 -8.65
C ASP A 32 1.24 -5.65 -9.28
N ALA A 33 1.65 -6.93 -9.17
CA ALA A 33 0.86 -8.08 -9.57
C ALA A 33 0.67 -8.99 -8.35
N LEU A 34 -0.14 -8.55 -7.39
CA LEU A 34 -0.36 -9.25 -6.12
C LEU A 34 -1.10 -10.59 -6.31
N SER A 35 -1.88 -10.74 -7.40
CA SER A 35 -2.48 -12.01 -7.80
C SER A 35 -1.43 -13.08 -8.13
N ARG A 36 -0.20 -12.67 -8.42
CA ARG A 36 0.95 -13.55 -8.72
C ARG A 36 1.91 -13.68 -7.54
N ALA A 37 1.47 -13.34 -6.33
CA ALA A 37 2.31 -13.48 -5.15
C ALA A 37 2.82 -14.92 -5.01
N PRO A 38 4.15 -15.13 -4.84
CA PRO A 38 4.73 -16.46 -4.85
C PRO A 38 4.40 -17.24 -3.59
N LEU A 39 4.26 -18.55 -3.76
CA LEU A 39 4.41 -19.50 -2.67
C LEU A 39 5.91 -19.87 -2.57
N LEU A 40 6.48 -19.62 -1.41
CA LEU A 40 7.90 -19.89 -1.15
C LEU A 40 8.05 -21.20 -0.40
N TYR A 41 9.20 -21.83 -0.57
CA TYR A 41 9.58 -22.95 0.28
C TYR A 41 9.94 -22.48 1.68
N SER A 42 9.64 -23.33 2.67
CA SER A 42 10.10 -23.11 4.03
C SER A 42 11.63 -23.22 4.12
N ASP A 43 12.27 -22.54 5.09
CA ASP A 43 13.72 -22.62 5.29
C ASP A 43 14.23 -24.06 5.48
N PRO A 44 13.52 -24.96 6.21
CA PRO A 44 13.91 -26.38 6.24
C PRO A 44 13.91 -27.05 4.87
N MET A 45 12.95 -26.72 4.00
CA MET A 45 12.89 -27.26 2.66
C MET A 45 14.02 -26.75 1.77
N VAL A 46 14.32 -25.44 1.86
CA VAL A 46 15.46 -24.83 1.13
C VAL A 46 16.77 -25.51 1.53
N ARG A 47 17.01 -25.69 2.84
CA ARG A 47 18.19 -26.41 3.33
C ARG A 47 18.23 -27.87 2.89
N TRP A 48 17.08 -28.53 2.85
CA TRP A 48 16.99 -29.90 2.36
C TRP A 48 17.34 -29.97 0.88
N PHE A 49 16.82 -29.10 0.02
CA PHE A 49 17.17 -29.02 -1.39
C PHE A 49 18.66 -28.74 -1.60
N ALA A 50 19.24 -27.82 -0.86
CA ALA A 50 20.68 -27.52 -0.93
C ALA A 50 21.51 -28.75 -0.58
N GLY A 51 21.13 -29.48 0.47
CA GLY A 51 21.79 -30.76 0.83
C GLY A 51 21.61 -31.84 -0.23
N TRP A 52 20.43 -31.95 -0.82
CA TRP A 52 20.16 -32.88 -1.91
C TRP A 52 21.00 -32.59 -3.17
N MET A 53 21.08 -31.30 -3.58
CA MET A 53 21.88 -30.86 -4.71
C MET A 53 23.38 -31.05 -4.46
N GLY A 54 23.84 -30.91 -3.24
CA GLY A 54 25.22 -31.15 -2.81
C GLY A 54 25.59 -32.63 -2.71
N ALA A 55 24.63 -33.57 -2.65
CA ALA A 55 24.86 -35.01 -2.51
C ALA A 55 25.36 -35.61 -3.81
N ARG A 56 26.63 -36.04 -3.81
CA ARG A 56 27.33 -36.63 -5.01
C ARG A 56 27.24 -38.13 -5.08
N THR A 57 27.00 -38.83 -3.96
CA THR A 57 26.93 -40.28 -3.90
C THR A 57 25.52 -40.77 -3.60
N LEU A 58 25.22 -42.02 -4.00
CA LEU A 58 23.93 -42.66 -3.74
C LEU A 58 23.63 -42.73 -2.21
N GLY A 59 24.66 -43.05 -1.40
CA GLY A 59 24.52 -43.09 0.05
C GLY A 59 24.13 -41.73 0.63
N GLN A 60 24.74 -40.64 0.14
CA GLN A 60 24.39 -39.28 0.54
C GLN A 60 22.95 -38.93 0.16
N LYS A 61 22.49 -39.28 -1.06
CA LYS A 61 21.11 -39.08 -1.50
C LYS A 61 20.11 -39.85 -0.64
N LEU A 62 20.40 -41.14 -0.34
CA LEU A 62 19.55 -41.92 0.56
C LEU A 62 19.48 -41.34 1.96
N ALA A 63 20.57 -40.80 2.49
CA ALA A 63 20.59 -40.10 3.78
C ALA A 63 19.69 -38.84 3.76
N MET A 64 19.68 -38.10 2.64
CA MET A 64 18.77 -36.93 2.49
C MET A 64 17.30 -37.34 2.44
N VAL A 65 16.95 -38.44 1.76
CA VAL A 65 15.57 -38.99 1.76
C VAL A 65 15.13 -39.30 3.19
N LYS A 66 15.97 -39.98 3.99
CA LYS A 66 15.67 -40.28 5.41
C LYS A 66 15.47 -39.02 6.28
N ARG A 67 16.09 -37.89 5.92
CA ARG A 67 15.97 -36.62 6.63
C ARG A 67 14.78 -35.79 6.19
N PHE A 68 14.10 -36.17 5.11
CA PHE A 68 12.92 -35.47 4.64
C PHE A 68 11.77 -35.61 5.63
N ARG A 69 11.11 -34.50 5.91
CA ARG A 69 9.89 -34.46 6.73
C ARG A 69 8.76 -33.86 5.92
N PRO A 70 7.55 -34.45 5.90
CA PRO A 70 6.40 -33.89 5.16
C PRO A 70 6.11 -32.42 5.48
N GLY A 71 6.32 -31.99 6.73
CA GLY A 71 6.17 -30.60 7.14
C GLY A 71 7.06 -29.59 6.41
N TYR A 72 8.13 -30.06 5.73
CA TYR A 72 8.96 -29.16 4.90
C TYR A 72 8.21 -28.64 3.67
N LEU A 73 7.18 -29.40 3.22
CA LEU A 73 6.33 -29.01 2.09
C LEU A 73 5.34 -27.90 2.42
N ALA A 74 5.17 -27.56 3.69
CA ALA A 74 4.28 -26.46 4.09
C ALA A 74 4.77 -25.15 3.40
N PRO A 75 3.97 -24.55 2.51
CA PRO A 75 4.40 -23.37 1.78
C PRO A 75 4.42 -22.14 2.69
N VAL A 76 5.34 -21.22 2.41
CA VAL A 76 5.32 -19.89 2.97
C VAL A 76 4.59 -18.97 1.99
N ILE A 77 3.49 -18.37 2.43
CA ILE A 77 2.73 -17.44 1.61
C ILE A 77 3.51 -16.14 1.51
N GLY A 78 4.07 -15.85 0.33
CA GLY A 78 4.97 -14.72 0.11
C GLY A 78 4.37 -13.38 0.49
N ILE A 79 3.09 -13.15 0.14
CA ILE A 79 2.39 -11.91 0.47
C ILE A 79 2.27 -11.71 2.00
N MET A 80 1.97 -12.77 2.74
CA MET A 80 1.88 -12.68 4.21
C MET A 80 3.23 -12.32 4.83
N LYS A 81 4.31 -12.89 4.29
CA LYS A 81 5.67 -12.56 4.74
C LYS A 81 6.04 -11.11 4.39
N GLY A 82 5.63 -10.63 3.21
CA GLY A 82 5.84 -9.25 2.78
C GLY A 82 5.04 -8.22 3.58
N LEU A 83 3.86 -8.60 4.08
CA LEU A 83 2.98 -7.76 4.90
C LEU A 83 3.23 -7.91 6.40
N THR A 84 4.27 -8.62 6.82
CA THR A 84 4.69 -8.74 8.22
C THR A 84 5.93 -7.89 8.45
N ASP A 85 5.84 -6.98 9.41
CA ASP A 85 7.00 -6.19 9.82
C ASP A 85 8.03 -7.11 10.50
N PRO A 86 9.31 -7.09 10.08
CA PRO A 86 10.32 -7.98 10.61
C PRO A 86 10.81 -7.59 12.02
N ILE A 87 10.58 -6.35 12.46
CA ILE A 87 11.02 -5.83 13.77
C ILE A 87 9.92 -6.09 14.81
N ALA A 88 8.69 -5.62 14.52
CA ALA A 88 7.55 -5.80 15.42
C ALA A 88 6.95 -7.21 15.35
N GLY A 89 7.22 -7.98 14.29
CA GLY A 89 6.61 -9.28 14.04
C GLY A 89 5.11 -9.22 13.81
N GLN A 90 4.58 -8.05 13.49
CA GLN A 90 3.15 -7.81 13.30
C GLN A 90 2.80 -7.71 11.81
N LEU A 91 1.65 -8.26 11.44
CA LEU A 91 1.01 -8.00 10.16
C LEU A 91 0.51 -6.56 10.09
N MET A 92 0.46 -5.98 8.89
CA MET A 92 0.00 -4.59 8.70
C MET A 92 -1.39 -4.33 9.27
N GLY A 93 -2.29 -5.30 9.19
CA GLY A 93 -3.60 -5.18 9.84
C GLY A 93 -3.56 -5.21 11.36
N GLN A 94 -2.55 -5.89 11.97
CA GLN A 94 -2.35 -5.83 13.42
C GLN A 94 -1.83 -4.45 13.86
N THR A 95 -0.94 -3.82 13.09
CA THR A 95 -0.55 -2.43 13.36
C THR A 95 -1.74 -1.48 13.23
N SER A 96 -2.67 -1.76 12.33
CA SER A 96 -3.93 -1.01 12.20
C SER A 96 -4.87 -1.22 13.39
N GLU A 97 -4.93 -2.45 13.96
CA GLU A 97 -5.64 -2.69 15.23
C GLU A 97 -5.05 -1.87 16.38
N ASN A 98 -3.71 -1.74 16.46
CA ASN A 98 -3.06 -0.91 17.47
C ASN A 98 -3.56 0.53 17.40
N LEU A 99 -3.62 1.11 16.19
CA LEU A 99 -4.13 2.46 15.97
C LEU A 99 -5.63 2.59 16.31
N ALA A 100 -6.42 1.57 15.97
CA ALA A 100 -7.84 1.54 16.33
C ALA A 100 -8.04 1.59 17.85
N TRP A 101 -7.19 0.92 18.62
CA TRP A 101 -7.20 0.96 20.08
C TRP A 101 -6.70 2.30 20.62
N GLU A 102 -5.54 2.77 20.15
CA GLU A 102 -4.89 3.98 20.61
C GLU A 102 -5.78 5.21 20.42
N PHE A 103 -6.40 5.33 19.25
CA PHE A 103 -7.27 6.46 18.89
C PHE A 103 -8.75 6.21 19.21
N GLY A 104 -9.10 5.13 19.87
CA GLY A 104 -10.49 4.83 20.25
C GLY A 104 -11.44 4.66 19.06
N ILE A 105 -10.95 4.20 17.90
CA ILE A 105 -11.74 4.05 16.67
C ILE A 105 -12.59 2.79 16.77
N THR A 106 -13.89 2.95 16.59
CA THR A 106 -14.85 1.85 16.68
C THR A 106 -14.95 1.08 15.36
N ARG A 107 -15.46 -0.13 15.43
CA ARG A 107 -15.75 -0.94 14.24
C ARG A 107 -16.75 -0.23 13.31
N SER A 108 -17.78 0.39 13.87
CA SER A 108 -18.81 1.10 13.10
C SER A 108 -18.23 2.30 12.34
N GLU A 109 -17.32 3.05 12.94
CA GLU A 109 -16.65 4.16 12.26
C GLU A 109 -15.80 3.68 11.08
N MET A 110 -15.07 2.57 11.24
CA MET A 110 -14.28 1.98 10.16
C MET A 110 -15.17 1.46 9.02
N ASP A 111 -16.27 0.80 9.35
CA ASP A 111 -17.21 0.30 8.35
C ASP A 111 -17.89 1.46 7.60
N ALA A 112 -18.27 2.54 8.31
CA ALA A 112 -18.85 3.74 7.71
C ALA A 112 -17.86 4.44 6.76
N PHE A 113 -16.59 4.54 7.16
CA PHE A 113 -15.52 5.06 6.31
C PHE A 113 -15.37 4.24 5.02
N ALA A 114 -15.35 2.90 5.12
CA ALA A 114 -15.22 2.02 3.97
C ALA A 114 -16.42 2.10 3.02
N VAL A 115 -17.65 2.16 3.55
CA VAL A 115 -18.86 2.35 2.74
C VAL A 115 -18.82 3.67 1.99
N GLU A 116 -18.42 4.76 2.66
CA GLU A 116 -18.31 6.06 2.03
C GLU A 116 -17.22 6.10 0.95
N SER A 117 -16.06 5.45 1.18
CA SER A 117 -15.00 5.31 0.17
C SER A 117 -15.53 4.63 -1.10
N HIS A 118 -16.20 3.48 -0.97
CA HIS A 118 -16.81 2.80 -2.12
C HIS A 118 -17.88 3.68 -2.82
N ARG A 119 -18.70 4.39 -2.05
CA ARG A 119 -19.72 5.28 -2.61
C ARG A 119 -19.11 6.41 -3.45
N ARG A 120 -18.01 7.01 -2.98
CA ARG A 120 -17.31 8.08 -3.70
C ARG A 120 -16.71 7.58 -5.01
N VAL A 121 -16.05 6.43 -5.00
CA VAL A 121 -15.48 5.83 -6.21
C VAL A 121 -16.59 5.47 -7.20
N ALA A 122 -17.72 4.90 -6.74
CA ALA A 122 -18.87 4.61 -7.59
C ALA A 122 -19.38 5.87 -8.28
N ALA A 123 -19.60 6.95 -7.53
CA ALA A 123 -20.06 8.21 -8.08
C ALA A 123 -19.06 8.81 -9.11
N ALA A 124 -17.77 8.72 -8.84
CA ALA A 124 -16.72 9.19 -9.74
C ALA A 124 -16.67 8.38 -11.05
N GLN A 125 -16.81 7.03 -10.96
CA GLN A 125 -16.92 6.19 -12.15
C GLN A 125 -18.16 6.51 -12.98
N ASP A 126 -19.31 6.68 -12.34
CA ASP A 126 -20.58 6.99 -13.00
C ASP A 126 -20.56 8.39 -13.66
N ALA A 127 -19.80 9.32 -13.09
CA ALA A 127 -19.57 10.65 -13.66
C ALA A 127 -18.47 10.67 -14.75
N GLY A 128 -17.79 9.54 -15.01
CA GLY A 128 -16.75 9.41 -16.03
C GLY A 128 -15.42 10.08 -15.68
N HIS A 129 -15.17 10.40 -14.39
CA HIS A 129 -13.95 11.11 -13.97
C HIS A 129 -12.65 10.34 -14.24
N PHE A 130 -12.73 9.02 -14.42
CA PHE A 130 -11.55 8.18 -14.69
C PHE A 130 -11.29 7.92 -16.17
N ALA A 131 -12.11 8.47 -17.08
CA ALA A 131 -12.02 8.16 -18.51
C ALA A 131 -10.67 8.54 -19.14
N ASP A 132 -10.06 9.63 -18.68
CA ASP A 132 -8.76 10.12 -19.16
C ASP A 132 -7.56 9.53 -18.39
N GLU A 133 -7.81 8.80 -17.30
CA GLU A 133 -6.76 8.26 -16.44
C GLU A 133 -6.54 6.75 -16.66
N ILE A 134 -7.63 6.00 -16.88
CA ILE A 134 -7.58 4.55 -17.04
C ILE A 134 -7.29 4.20 -18.48
N VAL A 135 -6.14 3.54 -18.71
CA VAL A 135 -5.80 2.97 -20.02
C VAL A 135 -6.39 1.56 -20.12
N PRO A 136 -7.34 1.32 -21.04
CA PRO A 136 -7.93 0.00 -21.22
C PRO A 136 -6.86 -1.04 -21.60
N LEU A 137 -6.89 -2.19 -20.95
CA LEU A 137 -6.05 -3.33 -21.27
C LEU A 137 -6.87 -4.36 -22.07
N VAL A 138 -6.22 -4.98 -23.06
CA VAL A 138 -6.83 -6.05 -23.86
C VAL A 138 -6.02 -7.32 -23.66
N ASP A 139 -6.67 -8.38 -23.26
CA ASP A 139 -6.01 -9.69 -23.10
C ASP A 139 -5.87 -10.43 -24.46
N LYS A 140 -5.31 -11.63 -24.40
CA LYS A 140 -5.06 -12.48 -25.58
C LYS A 140 -6.34 -12.90 -26.31
N ASP A 141 -7.46 -12.93 -25.59
CA ASP A 141 -8.75 -13.39 -26.08
C ASP A 141 -9.60 -12.20 -26.53
N GLY A 142 -9.06 -10.98 -26.51
CA GLY A 142 -9.73 -9.75 -26.92
C GLY A 142 -10.63 -9.16 -25.84
N THR A 143 -10.62 -9.67 -24.61
CA THR A 143 -11.38 -9.09 -23.49
C THR A 143 -10.78 -7.75 -23.10
N VAL A 144 -11.62 -6.74 -22.98
CA VAL A 144 -11.22 -5.37 -22.63
C VAL A 144 -11.48 -5.11 -21.15
N TYR A 145 -10.44 -4.70 -20.43
CA TYR A 145 -10.48 -4.25 -19.04
C TYR A 145 -10.31 -2.73 -19.02
N GLY A 146 -11.40 -2.01 -18.95
CA GLY A 146 -11.44 -0.54 -19.03
C GLY A 146 -11.86 0.17 -17.75
N LEU A 147 -12.07 -0.58 -16.66
CA LEU A 147 -12.46 -0.04 -15.35
C LEU A 147 -11.74 -0.78 -14.22
N ASP A 148 -11.52 -0.08 -13.13
CA ASP A 148 -11.10 -0.72 -11.88
C ASP A 148 -12.26 -1.55 -11.32
N ASP A 149 -12.00 -2.82 -11.04
CA ASP A 149 -13.00 -3.82 -10.64
C ASP A 149 -13.05 -4.08 -9.12
N GLY A 150 -12.16 -3.44 -8.34
CA GLY A 150 -12.11 -3.55 -6.88
C GLY A 150 -13.28 -2.89 -6.15
N LEU A 151 -14.07 -2.06 -6.84
CA LEU A 151 -15.21 -1.36 -6.29
C LEU A 151 -16.35 -2.32 -5.90
N ARG A 152 -16.85 -2.16 -4.67
CA ARG A 152 -18.04 -2.84 -4.17
C ARG A 152 -19.23 -1.88 -4.16
N ARG A 153 -20.02 -1.85 -5.22
CA ARG A 153 -21.20 -0.97 -5.35
C ARG A 153 -22.32 -1.32 -4.36
N ASP A 154 -22.32 -2.55 -3.86
CA ASP A 154 -23.24 -3.09 -2.87
C ASP A 154 -22.74 -2.93 -1.41
N ALA A 155 -21.62 -2.25 -1.21
CA ALA A 155 -21.09 -2.01 0.13
C ALA A 155 -22.12 -1.29 1.01
N SER A 156 -22.40 -1.88 2.18
CA SER A 156 -23.38 -1.37 3.13
C SER A 156 -22.97 -1.66 4.57
N MET A 157 -23.44 -0.84 5.50
CA MET A 157 -23.18 -1.04 6.92
C MET A 157 -23.60 -2.44 7.40
N ASP A 158 -24.77 -2.90 6.97
CA ASP A 158 -25.30 -4.24 7.34
C ASP A 158 -24.46 -5.36 6.75
N GLY A 159 -23.94 -5.17 5.53
CA GLY A 159 -23.05 -6.12 4.87
C GLY A 159 -21.71 -6.25 5.60
N LEU A 160 -21.10 -5.09 5.92
CA LEU A 160 -19.81 -5.05 6.59
C LEU A 160 -19.89 -5.53 8.03
N ALA A 161 -20.98 -5.23 8.76
CA ALA A 161 -21.17 -5.66 10.15
C ALA A 161 -21.14 -7.18 10.34
N ARG A 162 -21.48 -7.96 9.29
CA ARG A 162 -21.44 -9.43 9.31
C ARG A 162 -20.04 -10.01 9.19
N LEU A 163 -19.07 -9.22 8.75
CA LEU A 163 -17.70 -9.68 8.56
C LEU A 163 -17.00 -9.84 9.92
N LYS A 164 -16.25 -10.94 10.04
CA LYS A 164 -15.48 -11.21 11.26
C LYS A 164 -14.13 -10.53 11.21
N PRO A 165 -13.60 -10.03 12.36
CA PRO A 165 -12.23 -9.56 12.45
C PRO A 165 -11.23 -10.61 11.96
N PHE A 166 -10.21 -10.17 11.22
CA PHE A 166 -9.24 -11.08 10.60
C PHE A 166 -7.93 -11.17 11.38
N PHE A 167 -7.42 -10.04 11.85
CA PHE A 167 -6.08 -9.94 12.45
C PHE A 167 -6.05 -10.23 13.94
N ASP A 168 -7.10 -9.85 14.66
CA ASP A 168 -7.37 -10.28 16.04
C ASP A 168 -8.80 -10.85 16.10
N LYS A 169 -8.89 -12.17 16.20
CA LYS A 169 -10.20 -12.88 16.17
C LYS A 169 -11.06 -12.62 17.40
N LYS A 170 -10.47 -12.19 18.52
CA LYS A 170 -11.17 -12.07 19.79
C LYS A 170 -11.60 -10.63 20.08
N TYR A 171 -10.74 -9.70 19.85
CA TYR A 171 -10.92 -8.30 20.23
C TYR A 171 -10.78 -7.32 19.06
N GLY A 172 -10.41 -7.83 17.87
CA GLY A 172 -10.17 -7.04 16.69
C GLY A 172 -11.40 -6.35 16.12
N ARG A 173 -11.15 -5.36 15.32
CA ARG A 173 -12.14 -4.51 14.64
C ARG A 173 -11.88 -4.45 13.14
N VAL A 174 -10.65 -4.77 12.71
CA VAL A 174 -10.23 -4.73 11.32
C VAL A 174 -10.70 -5.99 10.59
N THR A 175 -11.43 -5.79 9.49
CA THR A 175 -12.02 -6.85 8.68
C THR A 175 -11.61 -6.69 7.21
N PRO A 176 -11.81 -7.69 6.36
CA PRO A 176 -11.62 -7.52 4.92
C PRO A 176 -12.46 -6.39 4.30
N GLY A 177 -13.61 -6.04 4.92
CA GLY A 177 -14.50 -4.99 4.41
C GLY A 177 -14.07 -3.57 4.75
N ASN A 178 -13.21 -3.37 5.76
CA ASN A 178 -12.65 -2.08 6.13
C ASN A 178 -11.12 -2.02 5.95
N SER A 179 -10.62 -2.85 5.04
CA SER A 179 -9.23 -2.94 4.59
C SER A 179 -9.17 -2.81 3.07
N SER A 180 -8.07 -2.30 2.52
CA SER A 180 -7.89 -2.29 1.06
C SER A 180 -7.77 -3.71 0.50
N GLN A 181 -8.13 -3.86 -0.77
CA GLN A 181 -8.06 -5.16 -1.44
C GLN A 181 -6.61 -5.53 -1.78
N ILE A 182 -6.41 -6.83 -2.03
CA ILE A 182 -5.22 -7.35 -2.68
C ILE A 182 -5.52 -7.39 -4.18
N THR A 183 -4.93 -6.45 -4.94
CA THR A 183 -5.22 -6.25 -6.38
C THR A 183 -3.93 -6.14 -7.19
N ASP A 184 -4.07 -6.32 -8.50
CA ASP A 184 -3.07 -5.95 -9.48
C ASP A 184 -3.31 -4.49 -9.90
N GLY A 185 -2.25 -3.77 -10.25
CA GLY A 185 -2.37 -2.40 -10.70
C GLY A 185 -1.07 -1.81 -11.21
N ALA A 186 -1.21 -0.76 -12.03
CA ALA A 186 -0.08 0.03 -12.50
C ALA A 186 -0.49 1.51 -12.58
N SER A 187 0.41 2.40 -12.17
CA SER A 187 0.20 3.84 -12.27
C SER A 187 1.50 4.54 -12.62
N TRP A 188 1.42 5.48 -13.55
CA TRP A 188 2.57 6.18 -14.10
C TRP A 188 2.28 7.67 -14.29
N LEU A 189 3.30 8.48 -14.05
CA LEU A 189 3.29 9.92 -14.32
C LEU A 189 4.51 10.31 -15.17
N VAL A 190 4.32 11.30 -16.04
CA VAL A 190 5.40 11.95 -16.76
C VAL A 190 5.80 13.19 -15.97
N LEU A 191 7.06 13.25 -15.54
CA LEU A 191 7.65 14.40 -14.88
C LEU A 191 8.55 15.16 -15.87
N ALA A 192 8.41 16.49 -15.91
CA ALA A 192 9.17 17.35 -16.79
C ALA A 192 9.79 18.52 -16.03
N GLY A 193 11.01 18.89 -16.35
CA GLY A 193 11.59 20.18 -15.96
C GLY A 193 10.95 21.33 -16.76
N ALA A 194 11.08 22.56 -16.26
CA ALA A 194 10.52 23.74 -16.93
C ALA A 194 10.93 23.87 -18.40
N ASP A 195 12.22 23.65 -18.69
CA ASP A 195 12.76 23.72 -20.06
C ASP A 195 12.12 22.65 -20.97
N ALA A 196 11.83 21.47 -20.44
CA ALA A 196 11.17 20.41 -21.21
C ALA A 196 9.67 20.72 -21.44
N VAL A 197 9.01 21.33 -20.45
CA VAL A 197 7.62 21.81 -20.59
C VAL A 197 7.54 22.78 -21.76
N GLU A 198 8.42 23.78 -21.81
CA GLU A 198 8.47 24.77 -22.89
C GLU A 198 8.84 24.12 -24.23
N ARG A 199 9.94 23.36 -24.26
CA ARG A 199 10.48 22.74 -25.48
C ARG A 199 9.49 21.82 -26.18
N PHE A 200 8.71 21.05 -25.41
CA PHE A 200 7.76 20.07 -25.94
C PHE A 200 6.31 20.56 -25.95
N GLY A 201 6.05 21.79 -25.53
CA GLY A 201 4.70 22.37 -25.49
C GLY A 201 3.78 21.60 -24.56
N LEU A 202 4.28 21.07 -23.44
CA LEU A 202 3.50 20.26 -22.51
C LEU A 202 2.54 21.14 -21.72
N GLN A 203 1.39 20.53 -21.34
CA GLN A 203 0.42 21.14 -20.45
C GLN A 203 0.48 20.45 -19.07
N PRO A 204 1.19 21.05 -18.07
CA PRO A 204 1.30 20.45 -16.75
C PRO A 204 -0.05 20.36 -16.04
N LEU A 205 -0.36 19.21 -15.45
CA LEU A 205 -1.52 19.02 -14.57
C LEU A 205 -1.29 19.61 -13.19
N GLY A 206 -0.02 19.70 -12.77
CA GLY A 206 0.36 20.23 -11.47
C GLY A 206 1.88 20.29 -11.33
N ARG A 207 2.35 20.75 -10.18
CA ARG A 207 3.76 20.86 -9.84
C ARG A 207 4.06 20.15 -8.53
N ILE A 208 5.08 19.30 -8.50
CA ILE A 208 5.62 18.76 -7.24
C ILE A 208 6.40 19.88 -6.56
N VAL A 209 5.93 20.31 -5.38
CA VAL A 209 6.55 21.39 -4.62
C VAL A 209 7.61 20.84 -3.67
N ASP A 210 7.29 19.78 -2.94
CA ASP A 210 8.13 19.20 -1.90
C ASP A 210 7.84 17.72 -1.69
N SER A 211 8.76 17.02 -1.08
CA SER A 211 8.59 15.63 -0.64
C SER A 211 9.29 15.41 0.70
N GLN A 212 8.77 14.46 1.49
CA GLN A 212 9.32 14.14 2.79
C GLN A 212 9.06 12.69 3.16
N TRP A 213 10.04 12.10 3.82
CA TRP A 213 9.98 10.78 4.41
C TRP A 213 10.11 10.90 5.92
N ALA A 214 9.43 10.02 6.65
CA ALA A 214 9.51 9.95 8.10
C ALA A 214 9.69 8.51 8.56
N GLY A 215 10.45 8.32 9.62
CA GLY A 215 10.54 7.08 10.37
C GLY A 215 9.72 7.19 11.65
N LEU A 216 9.11 6.09 12.06
CA LEU A 216 8.40 5.97 13.34
C LEU A 216 8.42 4.52 13.81
N GLU A 217 7.87 4.28 14.99
CA GLU A 217 7.77 2.95 15.56
C GLU A 217 6.98 2.01 14.61
N PRO A 218 7.49 0.81 14.29
CA PRO A 218 6.85 -0.11 13.35
C PRO A 218 5.40 -0.45 13.69
N GLU A 219 5.08 -0.57 14.98
CA GLU A 219 3.75 -0.88 15.49
C GLU A 219 2.72 0.23 15.18
N ARG A 220 3.19 1.44 14.88
CA ARG A 220 2.40 2.63 14.59
C ARG A 220 2.62 3.14 13.16
N MET A 221 3.15 2.31 12.27
CA MET A 221 3.54 2.70 10.91
C MET A 221 2.41 3.39 10.11
N GLY A 222 1.15 3.11 10.43
CA GLY A 222 0.00 3.73 9.78
C GLY A 222 -0.13 5.25 10.00
N LEU A 223 0.57 5.82 11.00
CA LEU A 223 0.68 7.28 11.20
C LEU A 223 1.76 7.94 10.34
N GLY A 224 2.44 7.17 9.50
CA GLY A 224 3.46 7.68 8.57
C GLY A 224 3.05 8.93 7.79
N PRO A 225 1.83 9.03 7.24
CA PRO A 225 1.36 10.23 6.55
C PRO A 225 1.42 11.49 7.41
N VAL A 226 1.05 11.41 8.69
CA VAL A 226 1.10 12.55 9.63
C VAL A 226 2.54 13.02 9.84
N HIS A 227 3.45 12.05 10.11
CA HIS A 227 4.86 12.35 10.36
C HIS A 227 5.61 12.83 9.12
N ALA A 228 5.19 12.43 7.93
CA ALA A 228 5.79 12.87 6.67
C ALA A 228 5.24 14.22 6.20
N ALA A 229 3.93 14.46 6.28
CA ALA A 229 3.31 15.68 5.79
C ALA A 229 3.55 16.89 6.71
N THR A 230 3.54 16.70 8.03
CA THR A 230 3.69 17.80 8.99
C THR A 230 4.99 18.61 8.79
N PRO A 231 6.18 18.02 8.57
CA PRO A 231 7.39 18.81 8.29
C PRO A 231 7.31 19.62 6.98
N ILE A 232 6.59 19.14 5.96
CA ILE A 232 6.36 19.91 4.72
C ILE A 232 5.55 21.15 5.04
N LEU A 233 4.42 20.99 5.72
CA LEU A 233 3.56 22.12 6.12
C LEU A 233 4.35 23.17 6.92
N LYS A 234 5.11 22.73 7.92
CA LYS A 234 5.96 23.61 8.73
C LYS A 234 6.99 24.38 7.89
N ARG A 235 7.68 23.72 6.94
CA ARG A 235 8.67 24.36 6.06
C ARG A 235 8.07 25.45 5.18
N HIS A 236 6.83 25.24 4.74
CA HIS A 236 6.13 26.16 3.86
C HIS A 236 5.22 27.15 4.59
N GLY A 237 5.18 27.10 5.93
CA GLY A 237 4.34 28.00 6.74
C GLY A 237 2.85 27.76 6.54
N LEU A 238 2.44 26.53 6.18
CA LEU A 238 1.06 26.14 5.90
C LEU A 238 0.43 25.46 7.11
N GLY A 239 -0.85 25.76 7.34
CA GLY A 239 -1.71 24.98 8.22
C GLY A 239 -2.50 23.92 7.45
N LEU A 240 -3.21 23.06 8.19
CA LEU A 240 -4.04 22.02 7.56
C LEU A 240 -5.18 22.63 6.72
N ALA A 241 -5.68 23.79 7.09
CA ALA A 241 -6.76 24.48 6.40
C ALA A 241 -6.32 25.16 5.09
N ASP A 242 -5.01 25.28 4.86
CA ASP A 242 -4.46 25.84 3.61
C ASP A 242 -4.35 24.78 2.50
N ILE A 243 -4.71 23.53 2.79
CA ILE A 243 -4.68 22.41 1.85
C ILE A 243 -6.11 22.09 1.41
N ASP A 244 -6.37 22.27 0.12
CA ASP A 244 -7.70 22.05 -0.46
C ASP A 244 -8.06 20.57 -0.58
N LEU A 245 -7.07 19.69 -0.83
CA LEU A 245 -7.28 18.26 -1.05
C LEU A 245 -6.18 17.43 -0.36
N TRP A 246 -6.61 16.39 0.33
CA TRP A 246 -5.75 15.40 0.96
C TRP A 246 -5.98 14.03 0.32
N GLU A 247 -4.92 13.48 -0.27
CA GLU A 247 -4.89 12.10 -0.73
C GLU A 247 -4.06 11.25 0.24
N ILE A 248 -4.73 10.34 0.94
CA ILE A 248 -4.11 9.42 1.89
C ILE A 248 -4.45 8.00 1.45
N ASN A 249 -3.42 7.15 1.28
CA ASN A 249 -3.66 5.75 0.97
C ASN A 249 -4.49 5.09 2.07
N GLU A 250 -5.67 4.61 1.71
CA GLU A 250 -6.64 3.98 2.60
C GLU A 250 -6.33 2.48 2.78
N ALA A 251 -5.10 2.15 3.24
CA ALA A 251 -4.73 0.76 3.46
C ALA A 251 -5.68 0.04 4.43
N PHE A 252 -6.10 0.78 5.46
CA PHE A 252 -7.12 0.37 6.43
C PHE A 252 -7.91 1.61 6.86
N ALA A 253 -9.23 1.46 7.00
CA ALA A 253 -10.07 2.56 7.49
C ALA A 253 -9.59 3.10 8.85
N ALA A 254 -9.18 2.20 9.77
CA ALA A 254 -8.63 2.59 11.07
C ALA A 254 -7.38 3.46 10.93
N GLN A 255 -6.49 3.13 10.00
CA GLN A 255 -5.27 3.88 9.74
C GLN A 255 -5.57 5.28 9.21
N ALA A 256 -6.46 5.41 8.22
CA ALA A 256 -6.85 6.71 7.67
C ALA A 256 -7.53 7.59 8.73
N ILE A 257 -8.48 7.04 9.49
CA ILE A 257 -9.14 7.75 10.59
C ILE A 257 -8.15 8.17 11.68
N ALA A 258 -7.16 7.31 12.02
CA ALA A 258 -6.12 7.63 12.98
C ALA A 258 -5.27 8.83 12.53
N CYS A 259 -4.92 8.93 11.25
CA CYS A 259 -4.23 10.11 10.71
C CYS A 259 -5.05 11.38 10.89
N LEU A 260 -6.35 11.33 10.56
CA LEU A 260 -7.24 12.48 10.73
C LEU A 260 -7.37 12.89 12.20
N ARG A 261 -7.52 11.94 13.13
CA ARG A 261 -7.57 12.21 14.57
C ARG A 261 -6.26 12.76 15.11
N ALA A 262 -5.12 12.23 14.66
CA ALA A 262 -3.81 12.71 15.07
C ALA A 262 -3.60 14.18 14.70
N TRP A 263 -4.05 14.62 13.52
CA TRP A 263 -3.98 16.04 13.13
C TRP A 263 -4.99 16.92 13.87
N GLN A 264 -6.07 16.37 14.43
CA GLN A 264 -7.07 17.10 15.22
C GLN A 264 -6.74 17.13 16.72
N ASP A 265 -5.77 16.34 17.18
CA ASP A 265 -5.37 16.27 18.58
C ASP A 265 -4.22 17.25 18.86
N ASP A 266 -4.53 18.35 19.52
CA ASP A 266 -3.56 19.36 19.92
C ASP A 266 -2.43 18.81 20.78
N ALA A 267 -2.70 17.84 21.66
CA ALA A 267 -1.68 17.22 22.50
C ALA A 267 -0.72 16.39 21.65
N TYR A 268 -1.24 15.62 20.70
CA TYR A 268 -0.43 14.87 19.75
C TYR A 268 0.42 15.80 18.88
N CYS A 269 -0.16 16.85 18.31
CA CYS A 269 0.53 17.81 17.45
C CYS A 269 1.65 18.57 18.16
N ARG A 270 1.52 18.84 19.48
CA ARG A 270 2.57 19.53 20.26
C ARG A 270 3.77 18.64 20.56
N THR A 271 3.59 17.34 20.57
CA THR A 271 4.65 16.37 20.94
C THR A 271 5.41 15.83 19.73
N ARG A 272 4.96 16.16 18.52
CA ARG A 272 5.50 15.67 17.24
C ARG A 272 5.75 16.85 16.28
#